data_5bc1fdf2c482ce1a6dd3bba266e2c5d0
#
_entry.id   5bc1fdf2c482ce1a6dd3bba266e2c5d0
#
_cell.length_a   1.000
_cell.length_b   1.000
_cell.length_c   1.000
_cell.angle_alpha   90.00
_cell.angle_beta   90.00
_cell.angle_gamma   90.00
#
_symmetry.space_group_name_H-M   'P 1'
#
loop_
_entity.id
_entity.type
_entity.pdbx_description
1 polymer ?
#
loop_
_entity_poly.entity_id
_entity_poly.type
_entity_poly.pdbx_seq_one_letter_code
_entity_poly.pdbx_strand_id
1 'polypeptide(L)'
;MQLGWIDFSKEDRQKALDVINLLSEQGAVDELGIGIIRDAFANYFFPGTSTVQTRAKYFLIVPYVLREAVDGKYGKDANRVLRAIDSAEKDCGIRLLEADPKAEGVIGTRVLPKGWVARKPSDIYWNGIRTFGIFCDYGLSIPEYVSLAVKLKEQRSVSWLGNRNDDADENDKDDSDAGDIGNIRFWNLPIYHDDWRDNLTIELTQEEAFYLDKQIQKSTKGSLLEYVLKNHIDLNEYDDFASLTAELSEKVSEKLAYMMKLACNFNNLVYMACLLYTSDAA
;
A
#
# COMPACT_ATOMS: atom_id res chain seq x y z
N MET A 1 -28.18 45.03 15.26
CA MET A 1 -27.52 44.24 14.23
C MET A 1 -28.43 43.05 13.90
N GLN A 2 -29.26 43.19 12.84
CA GLN A 2 -30.17 42.11 12.40
C GLN A 2 -29.35 41.13 11.58
N LEU A 3 -29.25 39.89 12.06
CA LEU A 3 -28.77 38.75 11.28
C LEU A 3 -29.90 38.37 10.29
N GLY A 4 -29.78 38.84 9.05
CA GLY A 4 -30.63 38.36 7.96
C GLY A 4 -30.18 36.96 7.54
N TRP A 5 -31.10 35.99 7.58
CA TRP A 5 -30.92 34.73 6.89
C TRP A 5 -30.91 35.03 5.40
N ILE A 6 -29.81 34.74 4.72
CA ILE A 6 -29.75 34.75 3.26
C ILE A 6 -30.51 33.49 2.81
N ASP A 7 -31.74 33.71 2.33
CA ASP A 7 -32.54 32.65 1.76
C ASP A 7 -32.00 32.39 0.34
N PHE A 8 -31.21 31.33 0.23
CA PHE A 8 -30.72 30.90 -1.08
C PHE A 8 -31.91 30.52 -1.94
N SER A 9 -32.03 31.17 -3.10
CA SER A 9 -33.08 30.80 -4.06
C SER A 9 -32.94 29.32 -4.45
N LYS A 10 -34.03 28.67 -4.85
CA LYS A 10 -33.96 27.30 -5.35
C LYS A 10 -32.96 27.14 -6.48
N GLU A 11 -32.82 28.17 -7.30
CA GLU A 11 -31.84 28.21 -8.41
C GLU A 11 -30.40 28.27 -7.95
N ASP A 12 -30.11 29.05 -6.91
CA ASP A 12 -28.74 29.12 -6.34
C ASP A 12 -28.37 27.83 -5.61
N ARG A 13 -29.34 27.20 -4.96
CA ARG A 13 -29.17 25.89 -4.35
C ARG A 13 -28.93 24.80 -5.40
N GLN A 14 -29.62 24.87 -6.54
CA GLN A 14 -29.42 23.95 -7.65
C GLN A 14 -28.04 24.15 -8.28
N LYS A 15 -27.62 25.40 -8.51
CA LYS A 15 -26.27 25.71 -9.01
C LYS A 15 -25.17 25.21 -8.06
N ALA A 16 -25.36 25.39 -6.74
CA ALA A 16 -24.42 24.86 -5.75
C ALA A 16 -24.38 23.33 -5.77
N LEU A 17 -25.53 22.65 -5.89
CA LEU A 17 -25.60 21.19 -6.02
C LEU A 17 -24.98 20.70 -7.34
N ASP A 18 -25.19 21.42 -8.43
CA ASP A 18 -24.58 21.10 -9.73
C ASP A 18 -23.07 21.23 -9.70
N VAL A 19 -22.52 22.25 -9.02
CA VAL A 19 -21.08 22.39 -8.78
C VAL A 19 -20.55 21.28 -7.86
N ILE A 20 -21.26 20.93 -6.80
CA ILE A 20 -20.90 19.82 -5.91
C ILE A 20 -20.95 18.49 -6.66
N ASN A 21 -21.94 18.28 -7.52
CA ASN A 21 -22.05 17.08 -8.34
C ASN A 21 -20.95 17.00 -9.40
N LEU A 22 -20.60 18.14 -10.05
CA LEU A 22 -19.45 18.23 -10.94
C LEU A 22 -18.12 17.94 -10.24
N LEU A 23 -17.96 18.36 -8.99
CA LEU A 23 -16.81 18.04 -8.17
C LEU A 23 -16.82 16.59 -7.61
N SER A 24 -18.00 15.97 -7.54
CA SER A 24 -18.19 14.60 -7.05
C SER A 24 -18.24 13.56 -8.17
N GLU A 25 -18.37 13.97 -9.43
CA GLU A 25 -18.23 13.05 -10.56
C GLU A 25 -16.81 12.45 -10.52
N GLN A 26 -16.74 11.13 -10.42
CA GLN A 26 -15.51 10.35 -10.59
C GLN A 26 -14.99 10.56 -12.01
N GLY A 27 -14.23 11.62 -12.21
CA GLY A 27 -13.77 12.05 -13.51
C GLY A 27 -13.76 13.57 -13.67
N ALA A 28 -14.08 14.35 -12.62
CA ALA A 28 -13.65 15.75 -12.58
C ALA A 28 -12.14 15.73 -12.71
N VAL A 29 -11.69 15.83 -13.94
CA VAL A 29 -10.29 15.89 -14.30
C VAL A 29 -9.72 17.03 -13.47
N ASP A 30 -8.64 16.79 -12.76
CA ASP A 30 -7.82 17.83 -12.15
C ASP A 30 -7.23 18.67 -13.28
N GLU A 31 -8.06 19.51 -13.90
CA GLU A 31 -7.73 20.32 -15.07
C GLU A 31 -6.54 21.25 -14.82
N LEU A 32 -6.28 21.55 -13.54
CA LEU A 32 -5.15 22.38 -13.11
C LEU A 32 -3.92 21.54 -12.72
N GLY A 33 -4.03 20.21 -12.69
CA GLY A 33 -2.94 19.33 -12.27
C GLY A 33 -2.56 19.44 -10.78
N ILE A 34 -3.42 20.03 -9.95
CA ILE A 34 -3.17 20.24 -8.51
C ILE A 34 -2.99 18.88 -7.81
N GLY A 35 -3.85 17.91 -8.13
CA GLY A 35 -3.77 16.55 -7.58
C GLY A 35 -2.48 15.85 -7.99
N ILE A 36 -2.03 16.00 -9.23
CA ILE A 36 -0.78 15.43 -9.73
C ILE A 36 0.42 15.99 -8.96
N ILE A 37 0.46 17.31 -8.73
CA ILE A 37 1.54 17.94 -7.97
C ILE A 37 1.52 17.51 -6.52
N ARG A 38 0.33 17.47 -5.88
CA ARG A 38 0.16 16.96 -4.50
C ARG A 38 0.68 15.54 -4.38
N ASP A 39 0.28 14.66 -5.31
CA ASP A 39 0.67 13.24 -5.30
C ASP A 39 2.17 13.08 -5.58
N ALA A 40 2.76 13.94 -6.41
CA ALA A 40 4.20 13.98 -6.62
C ALA A 40 4.96 14.33 -5.33
N PHE A 41 4.52 15.33 -4.55
CA PHE A 41 5.09 15.64 -3.24
C PHE A 41 4.89 14.50 -2.25
N ALA A 42 3.70 13.91 -2.18
CA ALA A 42 3.42 12.77 -1.31
C ALA A 42 4.36 11.59 -1.60
N ASN A 43 4.52 11.24 -2.87
CA ASN A 43 5.44 10.17 -3.29
C ASN A 43 6.92 10.52 -3.07
N TYR A 44 7.28 11.79 -3.15
CA TYR A 44 8.65 12.25 -2.89
C TYR A 44 9.03 12.12 -1.41
N PHE A 45 8.12 12.53 -0.52
CA PHE A 45 8.36 12.51 0.93
C PHE A 45 8.13 11.13 1.55
N PHE A 46 7.06 10.46 1.13
CA PHE A 46 6.60 9.19 1.69
C PHE A 46 6.37 8.14 0.59
N PRO A 47 7.44 7.76 -0.16
CA PRO A 47 7.30 6.81 -1.26
C PRO A 47 6.73 5.49 -0.78
N GLY A 48 5.83 4.91 -1.57
CA GLY A 48 5.19 3.62 -1.27
C GLY A 48 4.06 3.67 -0.26
N THR A 49 3.79 4.84 0.35
CA THR A 49 2.64 5.03 1.24
C THR A 49 1.43 5.59 0.50
N SER A 50 0.25 5.42 1.08
CA SER A 50 -1.02 5.93 0.55
C SER A 50 -2.01 6.15 1.68
N THR A 51 -2.89 7.14 1.56
CA THR A 51 -3.94 7.45 2.54
C THR A 51 -4.97 6.33 2.75
N VAL A 52 -5.03 5.36 1.83
CA VAL A 52 -5.93 4.20 1.95
C VAL A 52 -5.29 3.00 2.64
N GLN A 53 -3.99 3.05 2.90
CA GLN A 53 -3.30 2.04 3.70
C GLN A 53 -3.61 2.27 5.18
N THR A 54 -4.03 1.24 5.88
CA THR A 54 -4.55 1.36 7.25
C THR A 54 -3.56 0.89 8.31
N ARG A 55 -2.89 -0.24 8.09
CA ARG A 55 -1.97 -0.87 9.04
C ARG A 55 -0.76 -1.48 8.33
N ALA A 56 0.40 -1.33 8.93
CA ALA A 56 1.66 -1.83 8.38
C ALA A 56 1.70 -3.36 8.27
N LYS A 57 0.93 -4.07 9.07
CA LYS A 57 0.82 -5.55 9.03
C LYS A 57 0.45 -6.09 7.64
N TYR A 58 -0.29 -5.34 6.84
CA TYR A 58 -0.65 -5.76 5.49
C TYR A 58 0.54 -5.83 4.52
N PHE A 59 1.66 -5.17 4.82
CA PHE A 59 2.91 -5.35 4.07
C PHE A 59 3.52 -6.75 4.23
N LEU A 60 3.02 -7.54 5.17
CA LEU A 60 3.39 -8.95 5.39
C LEU A 60 2.26 -9.90 5.01
N ILE A 61 1.02 -9.59 5.42
CA ILE A 61 -0.16 -10.43 5.10
C ILE A 61 -0.30 -10.61 3.58
N VAL A 62 -0.25 -9.53 2.81
CA VAL A 62 -0.43 -9.58 1.35
C VAL A 62 0.63 -10.45 0.67
N PRO A 63 1.94 -10.26 0.90
CA PRO A 63 2.95 -11.14 0.35
C PRO A 63 2.81 -12.60 0.75
N TYR A 64 2.47 -12.89 1.99
CA TYR A 64 2.28 -14.26 2.46
C TYR A 64 1.11 -14.93 1.73
N VAL A 65 -0.03 -14.23 1.60
CA VAL A 65 -1.19 -14.71 0.84
C VAL A 65 -0.84 -14.97 -0.64
N LEU A 66 -0.15 -14.03 -1.28
CA LEU A 66 0.23 -14.15 -2.69
C LEU A 66 1.19 -15.33 -2.91
N ARG A 67 2.17 -15.50 -2.04
CA ARG A 67 3.13 -16.59 -2.10
C ARG A 67 2.46 -17.94 -1.92
N GLU A 68 1.68 -18.10 -0.85
CA GLU A 68 0.96 -19.37 -0.59
C GLU A 68 -0.02 -19.75 -1.70
N ALA A 69 -0.74 -18.77 -2.28
CA ALA A 69 -1.67 -19.05 -3.35
C ALA A 69 -0.97 -19.58 -4.60
N VAL A 70 0.21 -19.01 -4.92
CA VAL A 70 1.04 -19.52 -6.01
C VAL A 70 1.62 -20.90 -5.66
N ASP A 71 2.04 -21.13 -4.41
CA ASP A 71 2.64 -22.40 -3.98
C ASP A 71 1.62 -23.50 -3.76
N GLY A 72 0.36 -23.17 -3.59
CA GLY A 72 -0.73 -24.09 -3.32
C GLY A 72 -1.13 -24.99 -4.49
N LYS A 73 -2.12 -25.86 -4.24
CA LYS A 73 -2.62 -26.84 -5.20
C LYS A 73 -3.24 -26.27 -6.49
N TYR A 74 -3.58 -24.99 -6.51
CA TYR A 74 -4.13 -24.29 -7.68
C TYR A 74 -3.07 -23.68 -8.60
N GLY A 75 -1.80 -23.84 -8.30
CA GLY A 75 -0.66 -23.20 -8.96
C GLY A 75 -0.43 -23.54 -10.44
N LYS A 76 -1.33 -24.30 -11.07
CA LYS A 76 -1.31 -24.59 -12.51
C LYS A 76 -2.29 -23.74 -13.33
N ASP A 77 -3.14 -22.94 -12.69
CA ASP A 77 -4.14 -22.10 -13.35
C ASP A 77 -4.14 -20.70 -12.71
N ALA A 78 -3.61 -19.73 -13.43
CA ALA A 78 -3.48 -18.37 -12.97
C ALA A 78 -4.81 -17.75 -12.50
N ASN A 79 -5.92 -18.03 -13.18
CA ASN A 79 -7.23 -17.51 -12.79
C ASN A 79 -7.74 -18.14 -11.49
N ARG A 80 -7.41 -19.41 -11.26
CA ARG A 80 -7.74 -20.07 -9.99
C ARG A 80 -6.88 -19.54 -8.84
N VAL A 81 -5.60 -19.28 -9.11
CA VAL A 81 -4.70 -18.65 -8.13
C VAL A 81 -5.21 -17.26 -7.75
N LEU A 82 -5.60 -16.42 -8.71
CA LEU A 82 -6.16 -15.09 -8.42
C LEU A 82 -7.43 -15.16 -7.56
N ARG A 83 -8.32 -16.12 -7.83
CA ARG A 83 -9.51 -16.34 -6.98
C ARG A 83 -9.15 -16.89 -5.60
N ALA A 84 -8.10 -17.70 -5.50
CA ALA A 84 -7.62 -18.20 -4.20
C ALA A 84 -7.01 -17.07 -3.36
N ILE A 85 -6.28 -16.13 -3.97
CA ILE A 85 -5.79 -14.91 -3.33
C ILE A 85 -6.96 -14.12 -2.72
N ASP A 86 -8.00 -13.88 -3.52
CA ASP A 86 -9.21 -13.15 -3.10
C ASP A 86 -9.87 -13.77 -1.86
N SER A 87 -10.06 -15.10 -1.91
CA SER A 87 -10.63 -15.86 -0.81
C SER A 87 -9.74 -15.85 0.42
N ALA A 88 -8.42 -15.93 0.24
CA ALA A 88 -7.45 -15.94 1.33
C ALA A 88 -7.32 -14.57 2.02
N GLU A 89 -7.36 -13.47 1.27
CA GLU A 89 -7.39 -12.12 1.85
C GLU A 89 -8.66 -11.89 2.68
N LYS A 90 -9.81 -12.36 2.18
CA LYS A 90 -11.08 -12.31 2.93
C LYS A 90 -10.98 -13.12 4.21
N ASP A 91 -10.44 -14.35 4.16
CA ASP A 91 -10.23 -15.20 5.34
C ASP A 91 -9.31 -14.52 6.37
N CYS A 92 -8.22 -13.90 5.94
CA CYS A 92 -7.37 -13.12 6.84
C CYS A 92 -8.14 -11.99 7.53
N GLY A 93 -8.98 -11.26 6.79
CA GLY A 93 -9.82 -10.22 7.37
C GLY A 93 -10.80 -10.76 8.43
N ILE A 94 -11.40 -11.93 8.20
CA ILE A 94 -12.29 -12.60 9.16
C ILE A 94 -11.51 -13.00 10.41
N ARG A 95 -10.35 -13.67 10.26
CA ARG A 95 -9.49 -14.08 11.38
C ARG A 95 -9.02 -12.92 12.23
N LEU A 96 -8.64 -11.81 11.61
CA LEU A 96 -8.26 -10.58 12.32
C LEU A 96 -9.39 -10.05 13.21
N LEU A 97 -10.64 -10.09 12.72
CA LEU A 97 -11.81 -9.66 13.50
C LEU A 97 -12.27 -10.70 14.53
N GLU A 98 -12.00 -11.99 14.30
CA GLU A 98 -12.23 -13.04 15.28
C GLU A 98 -11.23 -12.96 16.45
N ALA A 99 -9.97 -12.62 16.14
CA ALA A 99 -8.93 -12.41 17.15
C ALA A 99 -9.19 -11.15 17.99
N ASP A 100 -9.58 -10.05 17.34
CA ASP A 100 -9.99 -8.83 18.03
C ASP A 100 -11.14 -8.14 17.28
N PRO A 101 -12.39 -8.29 17.76
CA PRO A 101 -13.56 -7.65 17.14
C PRO A 101 -13.54 -6.12 17.14
N LYS A 102 -12.65 -5.51 17.92
CA LYS A 102 -12.47 -4.05 17.99
C LYS A 102 -11.22 -3.58 17.23
N ALA A 103 -10.51 -4.48 16.56
CA ALA A 103 -9.30 -4.13 15.80
C ALA A 103 -9.59 -3.02 14.80
N GLU A 104 -8.90 -1.91 14.96
CA GLU A 104 -8.99 -0.78 14.04
C GLU A 104 -8.13 -1.01 12.81
N GLY A 105 -8.61 -0.57 11.66
CA GLY A 105 -7.86 -0.59 10.39
C GLY A 105 -7.89 -1.92 9.66
N VAL A 106 -8.71 -2.90 10.10
CA VAL A 106 -8.95 -4.12 9.32
C VAL A 106 -9.76 -3.79 8.07
N ILE A 107 -9.20 -4.10 6.90
CA ILE A 107 -9.86 -3.85 5.62
C ILE A 107 -11.09 -4.74 5.48
N GLY A 108 -12.23 -4.13 5.18
CA GLY A 108 -13.49 -4.85 5.00
C GLY A 108 -14.34 -5.01 6.25
N THR A 109 -13.98 -4.44 7.41
CA THR A 109 -14.70 -4.55 8.68
C THR A 109 -16.22 -4.32 8.56
N ARG A 110 -16.65 -3.39 7.68
CA ARG A 110 -18.07 -3.06 7.52
C ARG A 110 -18.90 -4.10 6.74
N VAL A 111 -18.24 -4.95 5.97
CA VAL A 111 -18.90 -5.92 5.07
C VAL A 111 -18.63 -7.38 5.44
N LEU A 112 -17.57 -7.65 6.20
CA LEU A 112 -17.22 -8.98 6.69
C LEU A 112 -18.23 -9.46 7.77
N PRO A 113 -18.47 -10.76 7.86
CA PRO A 113 -18.03 -11.84 6.98
C PRO A 113 -18.91 -12.04 5.74
N LYS A 114 -20.05 -11.33 5.65
CA LYS A 114 -21.09 -11.57 4.65
C LYS A 114 -20.67 -11.18 3.23
N GLY A 115 -19.87 -10.12 3.11
CA GLY A 115 -19.39 -9.58 1.84
C GLY A 115 -17.87 -9.52 1.75
N TRP A 116 -17.38 -8.85 0.71
CA TRP A 116 -15.98 -8.49 0.52
C TRP A 116 -15.87 -7.11 -0.13
N VAL A 117 -14.72 -6.49 0.02
CA VAL A 117 -14.48 -5.14 -0.52
C VAL A 117 -14.16 -5.20 -2.01
N ALA A 118 -14.52 -4.15 -2.74
CA ALA A 118 -14.13 -4.01 -4.15
C ALA A 118 -12.62 -3.74 -4.30
N ARG A 119 -12.05 -2.92 -3.41
CA ARG A 119 -10.61 -2.63 -3.37
C ARG A 119 -9.96 -3.44 -2.26
N LYS A 120 -9.21 -4.45 -2.64
CA LYS A 120 -8.64 -5.48 -1.75
C LYS A 120 -7.36 -5.01 -1.10
N PRO A 121 -6.89 -5.68 -0.02
CA PRO A 121 -5.57 -5.42 0.56
C PRO A 121 -4.44 -5.44 -0.46
N SER A 122 -4.41 -6.43 -1.35
CA SER A 122 -3.41 -6.52 -2.40
C SER A 122 -3.42 -5.31 -3.34
N ASP A 123 -4.59 -4.81 -3.75
CA ASP A 123 -4.70 -3.62 -4.60
C ASP A 123 -4.20 -2.35 -3.89
N ILE A 124 -4.40 -2.27 -2.57
CA ILE A 124 -4.03 -1.11 -1.75
C ILE A 124 -2.53 -1.09 -1.47
N TYR A 125 -1.94 -2.26 -1.20
CA TYR A 125 -0.57 -2.36 -0.70
C TYR A 125 0.47 -2.69 -1.77
N TRP A 126 0.06 -3.14 -2.98
CA TRP A 126 0.97 -3.61 -4.02
C TRP A 126 2.06 -2.60 -4.40
N ASN A 127 1.67 -1.34 -4.58
CA ASN A 127 2.65 -0.30 -4.91
C ASN A 127 3.69 -0.12 -3.79
N GLY A 128 3.26 -0.11 -2.53
CA GLY A 128 4.17 0.00 -1.40
C GLY A 128 5.06 -1.24 -1.23
N ILE A 129 4.51 -2.44 -1.41
CA ILE A 129 5.25 -3.71 -1.38
C ILE A 129 6.40 -3.70 -2.41
N ARG A 130 6.15 -3.18 -3.62
CA ARG A 130 7.18 -3.02 -4.65
C ARG A 130 8.18 -1.91 -4.29
N THR A 131 7.69 -0.75 -3.89
CA THR A 131 8.53 0.40 -3.53
C THR A 131 9.48 0.09 -2.38
N PHE A 132 9.01 -0.68 -1.41
CA PHE A 132 9.85 -1.10 -0.27
C PHE A 132 10.76 -2.30 -0.61
N GLY A 133 10.69 -2.83 -1.82
CA GLY A 133 11.53 -3.96 -2.25
C GLY A 133 11.22 -5.26 -1.51
N ILE A 134 10.01 -5.38 -0.94
CA ILE A 134 9.47 -6.63 -0.39
C ILE A 134 9.17 -7.59 -1.54
N PHE A 135 8.61 -7.08 -2.63
CA PHE A 135 8.58 -7.75 -3.92
C PHE A 135 9.74 -7.24 -4.77
N CYS A 136 10.53 -8.16 -5.31
CA CYS A 136 11.61 -7.82 -6.22
C CYS A 136 11.00 -7.25 -7.50
N ASP A 137 11.16 -5.94 -7.71
CA ASP A 137 10.45 -5.19 -8.74
C ASP A 137 10.92 -5.56 -10.15
N TYR A 138 10.15 -6.39 -10.80
CA TYR A 138 10.29 -6.71 -12.22
C TYR A 138 9.28 -5.94 -13.09
N GLY A 139 8.67 -4.86 -12.56
CA GLY A 139 7.63 -4.11 -13.25
C GLY A 139 6.27 -4.83 -13.32
N LEU A 140 6.11 -5.94 -12.61
CA LEU A 140 4.93 -6.80 -12.73
C LEU A 140 3.75 -6.29 -11.90
N SER A 141 2.55 -6.38 -12.47
CA SER A 141 1.30 -6.37 -11.72
C SER A 141 1.06 -7.73 -11.05
N ILE A 142 0.11 -7.80 -10.10
CA ILE A 142 -0.24 -9.07 -9.44
C ILE A 142 -0.66 -10.15 -10.46
N PRO A 143 -1.54 -9.88 -11.45
CA PRO A 143 -1.88 -10.88 -12.46
C PRO A 143 -0.69 -11.34 -13.29
N GLU A 144 0.23 -10.44 -13.63
CA GLU A 144 1.45 -10.78 -14.38
C GLU A 144 2.40 -11.62 -13.55
N TYR A 145 2.61 -11.25 -12.28
CA TYR A 145 3.37 -12.07 -11.33
C TYR A 145 2.79 -13.48 -11.21
N VAL A 146 1.49 -13.61 -10.98
CA VAL A 146 0.82 -14.91 -10.86
C VAL A 146 0.98 -15.72 -12.14
N SER A 147 0.75 -15.11 -13.29
CA SER A 147 0.89 -15.78 -14.59
C SER A 147 2.32 -16.26 -14.85
N LEU A 148 3.31 -15.44 -14.51
CA LEU A 148 4.73 -15.79 -14.66
C LEU A 148 5.11 -16.92 -13.69
N ALA A 149 4.74 -16.81 -12.43
CA ALA A 149 5.04 -17.80 -11.41
C ALA A 149 4.44 -19.18 -11.74
N VAL A 150 3.19 -19.21 -12.22
CA VAL A 150 2.53 -20.45 -12.67
C VAL A 150 3.29 -21.08 -13.84
N LYS A 151 3.68 -20.30 -14.85
CA LYS A 151 4.46 -20.80 -15.99
C LYS A 151 5.82 -21.37 -15.59
N LEU A 152 6.52 -20.68 -14.70
CA LEU A 152 7.82 -21.15 -14.20
C LEU A 152 7.71 -22.46 -13.43
N LYS A 153 6.65 -22.64 -12.64
CA LYS A 153 6.36 -23.91 -11.95
C LYS A 153 6.08 -25.06 -12.92
N GLU A 154 5.31 -24.81 -13.97
CA GLU A 154 5.05 -25.82 -15.01
C GLU A 154 6.34 -26.24 -15.71
N GLN A 155 7.20 -25.29 -16.07
CA GLN A 155 8.49 -25.58 -16.72
C GLN A 155 9.40 -26.42 -15.79
N ARG A 156 9.47 -26.11 -14.50
CA ARG A 156 10.23 -26.92 -13.52
C ARG A 156 9.69 -28.33 -13.41
N SER A 157 8.38 -28.50 -13.31
CA SER A 157 7.77 -29.83 -13.22
C SER A 157 8.05 -30.68 -14.45
N VAL A 158 8.07 -30.08 -15.64
CA VAL A 158 8.42 -30.75 -16.91
C VAL A 158 9.91 -31.09 -16.95
N SER A 159 10.80 -30.18 -16.57
CA SER A 159 12.24 -30.41 -16.52
C SER A 159 12.61 -31.55 -15.53
N TRP A 160 11.93 -31.59 -14.37
CA TRP A 160 12.16 -32.64 -13.36
C TRP A 160 11.68 -34.03 -13.85
N LEU A 161 10.61 -34.09 -14.63
CA LEU A 161 10.12 -35.33 -15.25
C LEU A 161 11.00 -35.77 -16.40
N GLY A 162 11.69 -34.87 -17.09
CA GLY A 162 12.62 -35.18 -18.19
C GLY A 162 13.99 -35.67 -17.75
N ASN A 163 14.43 -35.38 -16.53
CA ASN A 163 15.74 -35.75 -15.98
C ASN A 163 15.73 -37.05 -15.14
N ARG A 164 14.78 -37.93 -15.34
CA ARG A 164 14.67 -39.20 -14.61
C ARG A 164 15.54 -40.35 -15.20
N ASN A 165 16.56 -40.03 -15.95
CA ASN A 165 17.60 -40.97 -16.29
C ASN A 165 18.90 -40.52 -15.63
N ASP A 166 19.37 -41.38 -14.71
CA ASP A 166 20.69 -41.49 -14.11
C ASP A 166 21.02 -40.60 -12.90
N ASP A 167 21.13 -41.33 -11.78
CA ASP A 167 22.04 -41.13 -10.62
C ASP A 167 22.29 -39.70 -10.13
N ALA A 168 21.45 -39.23 -9.23
CA ALA A 168 21.78 -38.10 -8.37
C ALA A 168 21.53 -38.46 -6.90
N ASP A 169 22.59 -38.38 -6.11
CA ASP A 169 22.72 -38.55 -4.68
C ASP A 169 21.58 -37.92 -3.86
N GLU A 170 21.06 -38.67 -2.89
CA GLU A 170 19.97 -38.29 -1.96
C GLU A 170 20.37 -37.27 -0.88
N ASN A 171 21.40 -36.46 -1.04
CA ASN A 171 21.99 -35.65 0.05
C ASN A 171 21.87 -34.13 -0.11
N ASP A 172 20.97 -33.61 -0.95
CA ASP A 172 20.73 -32.16 -1.02
C ASP A 172 19.27 -31.82 -0.65
N LYS A 173 18.88 -32.20 0.57
CA LYS A 173 17.71 -31.66 1.26
C LYS A 173 18.17 -30.52 2.15
N ASP A 174 18.62 -29.43 1.53
CA ASP A 174 18.84 -28.19 2.26
C ASP A 174 17.92 -27.11 1.74
N ASP A 175 17.06 -26.62 2.63
CA ASP A 175 16.27 -25.40 2.66
C ASP A 175 16.03 -24.71 1.31
N SER A 176 15.16 -25.29 0.50
CA SER A 176 14.60 -24.54 -0.64
C SER A 176 13.65 -23.48 -0.10
N ASP A 177 14.16 -22.28 0.01
CA ASP A 177 13.41 -21.05 0.19
C ASP A 177 12.26 -21.04 -0.83
N ALA A 178 11.04 -21.38 -0.39
CA ALA A 178 9.86 -21.59 -1.25
C ALA A 178 9.43 -20.34 -2.07
N GLY A 179 10.26 -19.32 -2.09
CA GLY A 179 10.12 -18.11 -2.91
C GLY A 179 10.98 -18.10 -4.17
N ASP A 180 11.85 -19.09 -4.35
CA ASP A 180 12.77 -19.11 -5.48
C ASP A 180 12.29 -20.09 -6.54
N ILE A 181 11.69 -19.60 -7.61
CA ILE A 181 11.27 -20.39 -8.79
C ILE A 181 12.36 -20.24 -9.86
N GLY A 182 13.27 -21.20 -9.90
CA GLY A 182 14.47 -21.12 -10.74
C GLY A 182 15.49 -20.15 -10.11
N ASN A 183 16.16 -19.36 -10.92
CA ASN A 183 17.05 -18.29 -10.48
C ASN A 183 16.30 -16.97 -10.22
N ILE A 184 14.95 -16.97 -10.24
CA ILE A 184 14.13 -15.77 -10.07
C ILE A 184 13.63 -15.71 -8.65
N ARG A 185 14.13 -14.75 -7.86
CA ARG A 185 13.67 -14.45 -6.52
C ARG A 185 12.61 -13.35 -6.60
N PHE A 186 11.35 -13.70 -6.36
CA PHE A 186 10.25 -12.72 -6.36
C PHE A 186 10.10 -11.97 -5.04
N TRP A 187 10.47 -12.58 -3.93
CA TRP A 187 10.15 -12.07 -2.61
C TRP A 187 11.39 -11.89 -1.75
N ASN A 188 11.43 -10.79 -1.02
CA ASN A 188 12.40 -10.50 0.00
C ASN A 188 11.66 -10.41 1.35
N LEU A 189 11.21 -11.56 1.84
CA LEU A 189 10.38 -11.69 3.04
C LEU A 189 11.17 -12.35 4.16
N PRO A 190 10.81 -12.09 5.44
CA PRO A 190 11.27 -12.90 6.54
C PRO A 190 10.70 -14.32 6.41
N ILE A 191 11.37 -15.27 7.05
CA ILE A 191 10.84 -16.64 7.15
C ILE A 191 9.53 -16.58 7.93
N TYR A 192 8.48 -17.20 7.40
CA TYR A 192 7.22 -17.37 8.09
C TYR A 192 6.91 -18.85 8.26
N HIS A 193 6.19 -19.19 9.32
CA HIS A 193 5.73 -20.54 9.58
C HIS A 193 4.43 -20.83 8.84
N ASP A 194 4.16 -22.08 8.51
CA ASP A 194 2.93 -22.50 7.80
C ASP A 194 1.65 -22.18 8.58
N ASP A 195 1.75 -22.04 9.90
CA ASP A 195 0.68 -21.70 10.83
C ASP A 195 0.54 -20.19 11.11
N TRP A 196 1.16 -19.33 10.31
CA TRP A 196 1.17 -17.88 10.53
C TRP A 196 -0.23 -17.25 10.64
N ARG A 197 -1.25 -17.92 10.08
CA ARG A 197 -2.65 -17.47 10.16
C ARG A 197 -3.34 -17.83 11.47
N ASP A 198 -2.84 -18.79 12.22
CA ASP A 198 -3.54 -19.30 13.41
C ASP A 198 -3.51 -18.31 14.57
N ASN A 199 -2.46 -17.50 14.64
CA ASN A 199 -2.32 -16.42 15.61
C ASN A 199 -2.24 -15.04 14.94
N LEU A 200 -3.00 -14.84 13.86
CA LEU A 200 -2.95 -13.62 13.08
C LEU A 200 -3.54 -12.45 13.86
N THR A 201 -2.72 -11.42 14.08
CA THR A 201 -3.12 -10.14 14.68
C THR A 201 -2.85 -8.99 13.72
N ILE A 202 -3.57 -7.88 13.90
CA ILE A 202 -3.36 -6.67 13.10
C ILE A 202 -2.09 -5.92 13.53
N GLU A 203 -1.63 -6.15 14.74
CA GLU A 203 -0.41 -5.55 15.28
C GLU A 203 0.83 -6.30 14.77
N LEU A 204 1.92 -5.56 14.63
CA LEU A 204 3.22 -6.14 14.26
C LEU A 204 3.87 -6.78 15.49
N THR A 205 4.52 -7.93 15.29
CA THR A 205 5.51 -8.42 16.26
C THR A 205 6.76 -7.54 16.20
N GLN A 206 7.62 -7.66 17.20
CA GLN A 206 8.88 -6.91 17.23
C GLN A 206 9.78 -7.26 16.03
N GLU A 207 9.82 -8.52 15.64
CA GLU A 207 10.62 -9.00 14.50
C GLU A 207 10.08 -8.47 13.17
N GLU A 208 8.76 -8.48 13.00
CA GLU A 208 8.09 -7.91 11.83
C GLU A 208 8.30 -6.40 11.72
N ALA A 209 8.18 -5.68 12.83
CA ALA A 209 8.44 -4.24 12.88
C ALA A 209 9.89 -3.94 12.52
N PHE A 210 10.85 -4.68 13.06
CA PHE A 210 12.27 -4.51 12.74
C PHE A 210 12.57 -4.82 11.26
N TYR A 211 11.96 -5.88 10.72
CA TYR A 211 12.11 -6.20 9.30
C TYR A 211 11.58 -5.06 8.41
N LEU A 212 10.35 -4.60 8.65
CA LEU A 212 9.74 -3.53 7.85
C LEU A 212 10.54 -2.23 7.96
N ASP A 213 10.95 -1.84 9.16
CA ASP A 213 11.78 -0.66 9.40
C ASP A 213 13.06 -0.70 8.57
N LYS A 214 13.82 -1.80 8.63
CA LYS A 214 15.04 -2.01 7.85
C LYS A 214 14.78 -1.98 6.34
N GLN A 215 13.72 -2.64 5.90
CA GLN A 215 13.40 -2.75 4.49
C GLN A 215 12.98 -1.40 3.91
N ILE A 216 12.14 -0.65 4.63
CA ILE A 216 11.69 0.68 4.23
C ILE A 216 12.86 1.66 4.18
N GLN A 217 13.66 1.75 5.25
CA GLN A 217 14.84 2.64 5.28
C GLN A 217 15.81 2.34 4.12
N LYS A 218 16.05 1.06 3.83
CA LYS A 218 16.92 0.65 2.72
C LYS A 218 16.39 1.11 1.36
N SER A 219 15.08 1.01 1.14
CA SER A 219 14.45 1.22 -0.16
C SER A 219 14.08 2.68 -0.42
N THR A 220 13.94 3.50 0.63
CA THR A 220 13.47 4.88 0.52
C THR A 220 14.54 5.92 0.90
N LYS A 221 15.80 5.59 0.68
CA LYS A 221 16.94 6.45 1.03
C LYS A 221 16.80 7.87 0.49
N GLY A 222 17.02 8.84 1.37
CA GLY A 222 16.96 10.26 1.07
C GLY A 222 15.54 10.85 1.08
N SER A 223 14.52 10.05 1.37
CA SER A 223 13.14 10.52 1.58
C SER A 223 12.92 11.01 3.02
N LEU A 224 11.82 11.74 3.23
CA LEU A 224 11.39 12.12 4.58
C LEU A 224 10.98 10.89 5.39
N LEU A 225 10.39 9.89 4.74
CA LEU A 225 10.01 8.62 5.37
C LEU A 225 11.23 7.92 6.00
N GLU A 226 12.34 7.80 5.25
CA GLU A 226 13.57 7.25 5.82
C GLU A 226 14.05 8.05 7.02
N TYR A 227 14.06 9.39 6.89
CA TYR A 227 14.52 10.27 7.96
C TYR A 227 13.71 10.13 9.24
N VAL A 228 12.38 10.10 9.11
CA VAL A 228 11.44 9.93 10.23
C VAL A 228 11.64 8.59 10.93
N LEU A 229 11.72 7.49 10.18
CA LEU A 229 11.93 6.15 10.74
C LEU A 229 13.30 6.05 11.43
N LYS A 230 14.35 6.52 10.79
CA LYS A 230 15.72 6.44 11.32
C LYS A 230 15.92 7.24 12.62
N ASN A 231 15.22 8.35 12.76
CA ASN A 231 15.32 9.22 13.93
C ASN A 231 14.17 9.01 14.93
N HIS A 232 13.29 8.01 14.69
CA HIS A 232 12.15 7.68 15.55
C HIS A 232 11.25 8.89 15.86
N ILE A 233 10.97 9.71 14.83
CA ILE A 233 10.15 10.90 14.96
C ILE A 233 8.68 10.50 15.00
N ASP A 234 7.96 10.88 16.03
CA ASP A 234 6.50 10.71 16.09
C ASP A 234 5.81 11.84 15.31
N LEU A 235 5.20 11.48 14.20
CA LEU A 235 4.48 12.44 13.35
C LEU A 235 3.20 12.97 14.00
N ASN A 236 2.68 12.33 15.05
CA ASN A 236 1.52 12.82 15.79
C ASN A 236 1.82 14.03 16.69
N GLU A 237 3.10 14.34 16.90
CA GLU A 237 3.52 15.55 17.64
C GLU A 237 3.39 16.83 16.80
N TYR A 238 3.08 16.72 15.52
CA TYR A 238 2.96 17.85 14.60
C TYR A 238 1.52 18.04 14.13
N ASP A 239 1.02 19.27 14.27
CA ASP A 239 -0.35 19.61 13.86
C ASP A 239 -0.54 19.58 12.34
N ASP A 240 0.52 19.93 11.59
CA ASP A 240 0.51 19.98 10.14
C ASP A 240 1.92 19.80 9.52
N PHE A 241 1.96 19.76 8.18
CA PHE A 241 3.23 19.63 7.46
C PHE A 241 4.11 20.89 7.55
N ALA A 242 3.53 22.06 7.83
CA ALA A 242 4.30 23.30 7.97
C ALA A 242 5.08 23.31 9.28
N SER A 243 4.46 22.87 10.40
CA SER A 243 5.12 22.72 11.71
C SER A 243 6.25 21.68 11.65
N LEU A 244 6.01 20.54 10.98
CA LEU A 244 7.04 19.54 10.70
C LEU A 244 8.20 20.14 9.88
N THR A 245 7.88 20.92 8.84
CA THR A 245 8.89 21.57 7.98
C THR A 245 9.72 22.59 8.76
N ALA A 246 9.08 23.39 9.62
CA ALA A 246 9.77 24.40 10.43
C ALA A 246 10.81 23.76 11.35
N GLU A 247 10.49 22.60 11.93
CA GLU A 247 11.42 21.92 12.82
C GLU A 247 12.53 21.14 12.08
N LEU A 248 12.16 20.44 10.99
CA LEU A 248 13.08 19.50 10.35
C LEU A 248 13.93 20.12 9.25
N SER A 249 13.60 21.31 8.73
CA SER A 249 14.29 21.89 7.57
C SER A 249 15.79 22.16 7.81
N GLU A 250 16.22 22.32 9.05
CA GLU A 250 17.64 22.47 9.39
C GLU A 250 18.36 21.15 9.71
N LYS A 251 17.59 20.08 9.89
CA LYS A 251 18.09 18.75 10.31
C LYS A 251 18.20 17.76 9.15
N VAL A 252 17.51 18.02 8.05
CA VAL A 252 17.51 17.17 6.85
C VAL A 252 18.47 17.70 5.78
N SER A 253 18.64 16.96 4.68
CA SER A 253 19.47 17.42 3.56
C SER A 253 18.89 18.71 2.92
N GLU A 254 19.75 19.58 2.39
CA GLU A 254 19.34 20.83 1.72
C GLU A 254 18.25 20.60 0.64
N LYS A 255 18.42 19.53 -0.14
CA LYS A 255 17.46 19.15 -1.18
C LYS A 255 16.09 18.81 -0.58
N LEU A 256 16.08 18.03 0.49
CA LEU A 256 14.83 17.64 1.16
C LEU A 256 14.17 18.85 1.81
N ALA A 257 14.94 19.68 2.51
CA ALA A 257 14.46 20.95 3.10
C ALA A 257 13.85 21.89 2.05
N TYR A 258 14.51 22.03 0.89
CA TYR A 258 13.99 22.83 -0.21
C TYR A 258 12.63 22.29 -0.71
N MET A 259 12.53 20.97 -0.92
CA MET A 259 11.27 20.36 -1.37
C MET A 259 10.15 20.50 -0.33
N MET A 260 10.46 20.38 0.98
CA MET A 260 9.49 20.61 2.04
C MET A 260 8.95 22.05 2.00
N LYS A 261 9.83 23.05 1.85
CA LYS A 261 9.41 24.47 1.69
C LYS A 261 8.57 24.68 0.44
N LEU A 262 8.92 24.03 -0.69
CA LEU A 262 8.11 24.11 -1.91
C LEU A 262 6.71 23.53 -1.71
N ALA A 263 6.59 22.39 -1.02
CA ALA A 263 5.29 21.78 -0.72
C ALA A 263 4.43 22.68 0.17
N CYS A 264 5.01 23.33 1.19
CA CYS A 264 4.31 24.30 2.02
C CYS A 264 3.84 25.52 1.18
N ASN A 265 4.70 26.06 0.31
CA ASN A 265 4.34 27.17 -0.57
C ASN A 265 3.21 26.78 -1.54
N PHE A 266 3.29 25.57 -2.11
CA PHE A 266 2.24 25.04 -2.98
C PHE A 266 0.90 24.93 -2.24
N ASN A 267 0.90 24.37 -1.03
CA ASN A 267 -0.30 24.29 -0.19
C ASN A 267 -0.90 25.66 0.10
N ASN A 268 -0.06 26.66 0.44
CA ASN A 268 -0.50 28.02 0.70
C ASN A 268 -1.12 28.67 -0.55
N LEU A 269 -0.51 28.47 -1.73
CA LEU A 269 -1.05 28.99 -3.00
C LEU A 269 -2.41 28.38 -3.32
N VAL A 270 -2.57 27.05 -3.17
CA VAL A 270 -3.85 26.38 -3.38
C VAL A 270 -4.90 26.88 -2.40
N TYR A 271 -4.55 27.01 -1.13
CA TYR A 271 -5.45 27.53 -0.09
C TYR A 271 -5.90 28.96 -0.39
N MET A 272 -4.97 29.86 -0.77
CA MET A 272 -5.28 31.23 -1.15
C MET A 272 -6.19 31.29 -2.38
N ALA A 273 -5.93 30.46 -3.40
CA ALA A 273 -6.78 30.37 -4.57
C ALA A 273 -8.23 29.92 -4.22
N CYS A 274 -8.36 28.95 -3.32
CA CYS A 274 -9.67 28.52 -2.83
C CYS A 274 -10.41 29.65 -2.08
N LEU A 275 -9.70 30.41 -1.22
CA LEU A 275 -10.29 31.54 -0.50
C LEU A 275 -10.77 32.65 -1.45
N LEU A 276 -9.97 32.99 -2.44
CA LEU A 276 -10.35 34.01 -3.45
C LEU A 276 -11.61 33.57 -4.20
N TYR A 277 -11.65 32.31 -4.66
CA TYR A 277 -12.80 31.78 -5.38
C TYR A 277 -14.09 31.77 -4.53
N THR A 278 -13.99 31.48 -3.24
CA THR A 278 -15.13 31.48 -2.32
C THR A 278 -15.56 32.89 -1.90
N SER A 279 -14.63 33.86 -1.86
CA SER A 279 -14.97 35.26 -1.55
C SER A 279 -15.66 35.98 -2.70
N ASP A 280 -15.33 35.67 -3.96
CA ASP A 280 -15.98 36.23 -5.14
C ASP A 280 -17.38 35.61 -5.41
N ALA A 281 -17.70 34.51 -4.74
CA ALA A 281 -18.99 33.83 -4.83
C ALA A 281 -20.01 34.31 -3.74
N ALA A 282 -19.60 35.17 -2.82
CA ALA A 282 -20.41 35.76 -1.74
C ALA A 282 -20.82 37.18 -2.06
#